data_a20c73ac80257c741e51c3322a09bbb9
#
_entry.id   a20c73ac80257c741e51c3322a09bbb9
#
_cell.length_a   1.000
_cell.length_b   1.000
_cell.length_c   1.000
_cell.angle_alpha   90.00
_cell.angle_beta   90.00
_cell.angle_gamma   90.00
#
_symmetry.space_group_name_H-M   'P 1'
#
loop_
_entity.id
_entity.type
_entity.pdbx_description
1 polymer ?
#
loop_
_entity_poly.entity_id
_entity_poly.type
_entity_poly.pdbx_seq_one_letter_code
_entity_poly.pdbx_strand_id
1 'polypeptide(L)'
;MTSTLTRKEDGEGSVQVKQDPKNQIQEGALVIAVYGKGGIGKSTTSSNLSAAFSKLGKKVLQIGCDPKHDSTFTLTHKMVPTVIDILEEVDFHSEELRPEDFMFKGFNGVMCVESGGPPAGTGCGG
;
A
#
# COMPACT_ATOMS: atom_id res chain seq x y z
N MET A 1 -3.22 19.96 11.27
CA MET A 1 -2.24 19.54 12.28
C MET A 1 -1.23 18.61 11.67
N THR A 2 0.01 18.94 11.73
CA THR A 2 1.07 18.11 11.18
C THR A 2 1.77 17.37 12.30
N SER A 3 1.69 16.04 12.30
CA SER A 3 2.51 15.21 13.16
C SER A 3 3.77 14.81 12.43
N THR A 4 4.93 14.99 13.02
CA THR A 4 6.21 14.63 12.40
C THR A 4 6.69 13.32 12.97
N LEU A 5 7.20 12.46 12.13
CA LEU A 5 7.86 11.24 12.54
C LEU A 5 9.25 11.62 13.05
N THR A 6 9.44 11.69 14.35
CA THR A 6 10.75 11.86 14.97
C THR A 6 11.13 10.58 15.70
N ARG A 7 12.38 10.17 15.57
CA ARG A 7 12.93 9.09 16.36
C ARG A 7 13.09 9.57 17.80
N LYS A 8 12.64 8.79 18.77
CA LYS A 8 12.96 9.08 20.16
C LYS A 8 14.45 8.88 20.41
N GLU A 9 15.05 9.84 21.10
CA GLU A 9 16.49 9.83 21.40
C GLU A 9 16.89 8.78 22.44
N ASP A 10 15.93 8.17 23.10
CA ASP A 10 16.14 7.17 24.15
C ASP A 10 16.47 5.75 23.64
N GLY A 11 16.63 5.59 22.36
CA GLY A 11 16.99 4.30 21.76
C GLY A 11 15.87 3.26 21.69
N GLU A 12 14.70 3.57 22.21
CA GLU A 12 13.54 2.67 22.17
C GLU A 12 12.80 2.66 20.83
N GLY A 13 13.35 3.30 19.83
CA GLY A 13 12.91 3.16 18.45
C GLY A 13 11.51 3.64 18.12
N SER A 14 10.90 4.45 18.95
CA SER A 14 9.63 5.06 18.58
C SER A 14 9.85 6.19 17.58
N VAL A 15 9.18 6.07 16.48
CA VAL A 15 9.26 7.02 15.38
C VAL A 15 7.93 7.77 15.34
N GLN A 16 7.95 9.09 15.42
CA GLN A 16 6.76 9.92 15.22
C GLN A 16 6.65 10.33 13.76
N VAL A 17 5.52 10.05 13.14
CA VAL A 17 5.26 10.44 11.75
C VAL A 17 4.53 11.77 11.70
N LYS A 18 5.10 12.73 11.02
CA LYS A 18 4.41 13.99 10.75
C LYS A 18 3.51 13.81 9.53
N GLN A 19 2.22 13.86 9.75
CA GLN A 19 1.26 13.82 8.66
C GLN A 19 1.05 15.24 8.13
N ASP A 20 1.19 15.38 6.82
CA ASP A 20 0.74 16.58 6.14
C ASP A 20 -0.79 16.56 6.10
N PRO A 21 -1.50 17.62 6.54
CA PRO A 21 -2.96 17.70 6.43
C PRO A 21 -3.50 17.45 5.03
N LYS A 22 -2.71 17.74 4.00
CA LYS A 22 -3.08 17.48 2.61
C LYS A 22 -3.06 16.01 2.23
N ASN A 23 -2.37 15.18 3.01
CA ASN A 23 -2.22 13.75 2.76
C ASN A 23 -3.04 12.88 3.72
N GLN A 24 -4.00 13.48 4.40
CA GLN A 24 -4.89 12.73 5.29
C GLN A 24 -5.88 11.88 4.51
N ILE A 25 -6.22 10.73 5.07
CA ILE A 25 -7.33 9.93 4.56
C ILE A 25 -8.60 10.78 4.62
N GLN A 26 -9.31 10.80 3.52
CA GLN A 26 -10.54 11.58 3.40
C GLN A 26 -11.53 11.19 4.51
N GLU A 27 -12.13 12.19 5.14
CA GLU A 27 -13.15 11.96 6.16
C GLU A 27 -14.28 11.08 5.59
N GLY A 28 -14.67 10.07 6.37
CA GLY A 28 -15.66 9.08 5.94
C GLY A 28 -15.10 7.90 5.16
N ALA A 29 -13.80 7.85 4.87
CA ALA A 29 -13.20 6.68 4.25
C ALA A 29 -13.09 5.53 5.25
N LEU A 30 -13.50 4.33 4.83
CA LEU A 30 -13.31 3.11 5.61
C LEU A 30 -11.94 2.53 5.31
N VAL A 31 -11.14 2.31 6.33
CA VAL A 31 -9.83 1.66 6.21
C VAL A 31 -9.92 0.26 6.83
N ILE A 32 -9.58 -0.75 6.03
CA ILE A 32 -9.59 -2.16 6.44
C ILE A 32 -8.17 -2.70 6.30
N ALA A 33 -7.62 -3.24 7.38
CA ALA A 33 -6.35 -3.94 7.37
C ALA A 33 -6.60 -5.45 7.38
N VAL A 34 -6.01 -6.17 6.42
CA VAL A 34 -6.05 -7.63 6.35
C VAL A 34 -4.64 -8.16 6.60
N TYR A 35 -4.46 -8.86 7.69
CA TYR A 35 -3.15 -9.37 8.09
C TYR A 35 -3.26 -10.78 8.67
N GLY A 36 -2.13 -11.46 8.70
CA GLY A 36 -2.03 -12.85 9.19
C GLY A 36 -0.78 -13.52 8.63
N LYS A 37 -0.64 -14.80 8.91
CA LYS A 37 0.48 -15.60 8.39
C LYS A 37 0.42 -15.74 6.87
N GLY A 38 1.56 -15.90 6.22
CA GLY A 38 1.62 -16.21 4.79
C GLY A 38 0.88 -17.50 4.44
N GLY A 39 0.28 -17.56 3.25
CA GLY A 39 -0.37 -18.74 2.71
C GLY A 39 -1.76 -19.07 3.25
N ILE A 40 -2.37 -18.20 4.06
CA ILE A 40 -3.72 -18.44 4.61
C ILE A 40 -4.86 -17.79 3.81
N GLY A 41 -4.55 -17.14 2.69
CA GLY A 41 -5.55 -16.54 1.81
C GLY A 41 -5.80 -15.06 2.02
N LYS A 42 -4.87 -14.31 2.60
CA LYS A 42 -5.00 -12.86 2.81
C LYS A 42 -5.25 -12.11 1.51
N SER A 43 -4.42 -12.35 0.50
CA SER A 43 -4.54 -11.67 -0.81
C SER A 43 -5.84 -12.02 -1.50
N THR A 44 -6.28 -13.26 -1.42
CA THR A 44 -7.57 -13.71 -1.97
C THR A 44 -8.73 -13.01 -1.25
N THR A 45 -8.71 -12.94 0.06
CA THR A 45 -9.72 -12.25 0.86
C THR A 45 -9.76 -10.76 0.53
N SER A 46 -8.61 -10.09 0.49
CA SER A 46 -8.52 -8.66 0.17
C SER A 46 -9.06 -8.37 -1.23
N SER A 47 -8.68 -9.16 -2.22
CA SER A 47 -9.13 -8.97 -3.60
C SER A 47 -10.63 -9.20 -3.74
N ASN A 48 -11.18 -10.20 -3.06
CA ASN A 48 -12.63 -10.44 -3.06
C ASN A 48 -13.41 -9.32 -2.37
N LEU A 49 -12.91 -8.79 -1.27
CA LEU A 49 -13.50 -7.63 -0.59
C LEU A 49 -13.48 -6.39 -1.50
N SER A 50 -12.34 -6.10 -2.12
CA SER A 50 -12.18 -4.97 -3.03
C SER A 50 -13.14 -5.09 -4.21
N ALA A 51 -13.25 -6.27 -4.81
CA ALA A 51 -14.18 -6.53 -5.91
C ALA A 51 -15.63 -6.35 -5.47
N ALA A 52 -16.01 -6.86 -4.29
CA ALA A 52 -17.36 -6.73 -3.76
C ALA A 52 -17.73 -5.27 -3.50
N PHE A 53 -16.86 -4.51 -2.85
CA PHE A 53 -17.09 -3.08 -2.61
C PHE A 53 -17.19 -2.29 -3.92
N SER A 54 -16.38 -2.61 -4.91
CA SER A 54 -16.46 -1.94 -6.21
C SER A 54 -17.78 -2.23 -6.92
N LYS A 55 -18.31 -3.43 -6.79
CA LYS A 55 -19.63 -3.79 -7.32
C LYS A 55 -20.77 -3.06 -6.61
N LEU A 56 -20.56 -2.67 -5.35
CA LEU A 56 -21.50 -1.83 -4.61
C LEU A 56 -21.37 -0.34 -4.95
N GLY A 57 -20.57 0.01 -5.94
CA GLY A 57 -20.37 1.39 -6.37
C GLY A 57 -19.39 2.19 -5.52
N LYS A 58 -18.62 1.52 -4.67
CA LYS A 58 -17.61 2.18 -3.84
C LYS A 58 -16.31 2.38 -4.61
N LYS A 59 -15.63 3.48 -4.33
CA LYS A 59 -14.26 3.69 -4.79
C LYS A 59 -13.32 2.93 -3.86
N VAL A 60 -12.50 2.07 -4.41
CA VAL A 60 -11.63 1.18 -3.64
C VAL A 60 -10.18 1.40 -4.03
N LEU A 61 -9.32 1.51 -3.03
CA LEU A 61 -7.88 1.45 -3.16
C LEU A 61 -7.38 0.24 -2.38
N GLN A 62 -6.76 -0.70 -3.06
CA GLN A 62 -6.10 -1.85 -2.43
C GLN A 62 -4.59 -1.64 -2.44
N ILE A 63 -3.99 -1.70 -1.27
CA ILE A 63 -2.55 -1.58 -1.10
C ILE A 63 -2.03 -2.94 -0.63
N GLY A 64 -1.16 -3.53 -1.43
CA GLY A 64 -0.47 -4.76 -1.09
C GLY A 64 0.88 -4.50 -0.45
N CYS A 65 1.23 -5.32 0.55
CA CYS A 65 2.53 -5.29 1.21
C CYS A 65 3.02 -6.73 1.36
N ASP A 66 3.25 -7.39 0.23
CA ASP A 66 3.69 -8.79 0.17
C ASP A 66 5.10 -8.84 -0.41
N PRO A 67 6.04 -9.58 0.22
CA PRO A 67 7.37 -9.83 -0.37
C PRO A 67 7.32 -10.43 -1.79
N LYS A 68 6.26 -11.16 -2.12
CA LYS A 68 6.05 -11.72 -3.47
C LYS A 68 5.51 -10.70 -4.48
N HIS A 69 5.08 -9.55 -4.04
CA HIS A 69 4.56 -8.45 -4.88
C HIS A 69 3.36 -8.86 -5.77
N ASP A 70 2.56 -9.82 -5.33
CA ASP A 70 1.46 -10.39 -6.12
C ASP A 70 0.07 -10.21 -5.51
N SER A 71 -0.05 -9.44 -4.44
CA SER A 71 -1.32 -9.29 -3.69
C SER A 71 -2.44 -8.68 -4.54
N THR A 72 -2.11 -7.87 -5.55
CA THR A 72 -3.10 -7.27 -6.46
C THR A 72 -3.23 -8.01 -7.80
N PHE A 73 -2.49 -9.09 -7.99
CA PHE A 73 -2.47 -9.83 -9.25
C PHE A 73 -3.86 -10.28 -9.70
N THR A 74 -4.68 -10.76 -8.79
CA THR A 74 -6.04 -11.22 -9.10
C THR A 74 -6.92 -10.10 -9.67
N LEU A 75 -6.68 -8.87 -9.26
CA LEU A 75 -7.44 -7.70 -9.72
C LEU A 75 -6.89 -7.11 -11.02
N THR A 76 -5.57 -7.13 -11.19
CA THR A 76 -4.89 -6.50 -12.32
C THR A 76 -4.56 -7.46 -13.46
N HIS A 77 -4.52 -8.76 -13.18
CA HIS A 77 -4.08 -9.83 -14.09
C HIS A 77 -2.65 -9.67 -14.59
N LYS A 78 -1.83 -8.90 -13.87
CA LYS A 78 -0.41 -8.70 -14.18
C LYS A 78 0.37 -8.41 -12.90
N MET A 79 1.65 -8.66 -12.93
CA MET A 79 2.55 -8.21 -11.88
C MET A 79 2.83 -6.73 -12.11
N VAL A 80 2.40 -5.89 -11.16
CA VAL A 80 2.62 -4.45 -11.24
C VAL A 80 3.93 -4.09 -10.54
N PRO A 81 4.64 -3.03 -10.99
CA PRO A 81 5.82 -2.54 -10.29
C PRO A 81 5.45 -2.11 -8.87
N THR A 82 6.34 -2.37 -7.93
CA THR A 82 6.16 -1.89 -6.55
C THR A 82 6.54 -0.41 -6.44
N VAL A 83 6.07 0.23 -5.39
CA VAL A 83 6.47 1.62 -5.08
C VAL A 83 7.99 1.71 -4.91
N ILE A 84 8.61 0.69 -4.31
CA ILE A 84 10.07 0.64 -4.15
C ILE A 84 10.77 0.57 -5.50
N ASP A 85 10.30 -0.28 -6.41
CA ASP A 85 10.88 -0.37 -7.77
C ASP A 85 10.82 0.99 -8.49
N ILE A 86 9.69 1.68 -8.38
CA ILE A 86 9.48 2.98 -9.02
C ILE A 86 10.34 4.06 -8.36
N LEU A 87 10.50 4.01 -7.03
CA LEU A 87 11.40 4.92 -6.32
C LEU A 87 12.85 4.74 -6.74
N GLU A 88 13.28 3.50 -6.98
CA GLU A 88 14.63 3.22 -7.47
C GLU A 88 14.88 3.84 -8.86
N GLU A 89 13.86 3.85 -9.73
CA GLU A 89 13.96 4.47 -11.06
C GLU A 89 14.20 5.98 -11.00
N VAL A 90 13.69 6.65 -9.97
CA VAL A 90 13.88 8.10 -9.76
C VAL A 90 14.91 8.40 -8.67
N ASP A 91 15.80 7.45 -8.40
CA ASP A 91 16.88 7.59 -7.42
C ASP A 91 16.38 8.06 -6.03
N PHE A 92 15.23 7.51 -5.61
CA PHE A 92 14.54 7.83 -4.37
C PHE A 92 14.07 9.29 -4.22
N HIS A 93 13.96 10.02 -5.31
CA HIS A 93 13.37 11.35 -5.33
C HIS A 93 11.83 11.26 -5.35
N SER A 94 11.22 11.01 -4.19
CA SER A 94 9.78 10.80 -4.07
C SER A 94 8.94 12.00 -4.51
N GLU A 95 9.52 13.21 -4.50
CA GLU A 95 8.88 14.43 -4.97
C GLU A 95 8.62 14.43 -6.48
N GLU A 96 9.29 13.57 -7.23
CA GLU A 96 9.08 13.41 -8.67
C GLU A 96 7.93 12.46 -9.00
N LEU A 97 7.46 11.69 -8.00
CA LEU A 97 6.41 10.71 -8.21
C LEU A 97 5.02 11.34 -8.19
N ARG A 98 4.18 10.86 -9.11
CA ARG A 98 2.75 11.15 -9.13
C ARG A 98 1.97 9.89 -8.76
N PRO A 99 0.75 10.01 -8.23
CA PRO A 99 -0.07 8.83 -7.94
C PRO A 99 -0.21 7.87 -9.13
N GLU A 100 -0.30 8.39 -10.35
CA GLU A 100 -0.43 7.59 -11.56
C GLU A 100 0.77 6.67 -11.83
N ASP A 101 1.93 7.00 -11.28
CA ASP A 101 3.16 6.23 -11.50
C ASP A 101 3.15 4.91 -10.74
N PHE A 102 2.45 4.84 -9.61
CA PHE A 102 2.42 3.66 -8.75
C PHE A 102 1.01 3.09 -8.49
N MET A 103 -0.03 3.72 -9.01
CA MET A 103 -1.40 3.22 -8.92
C MET A 103 -1.83 2.60 -10.24
N PHE A 104 -2.31 1.36 -10.19
CA PHE A 104 -2.72 0.61 -11.36
C PHE A 104 -4.20 0.25 -11.27
N LYS A 105 -4.92 0.45 -12.36
CA LYS A 105 -6.34 0.14 -12.42
C LYS A 105 -6.56 -1.34 -12.59
N GLY A 106 -7.31 -1.94 -11.70
CA GLY A 106 -7.69 -3.34 -11.74
C GLY A 106 -9.18 -3.54 -12.01
N PHE A 107 -9.67 -4.71 -11.62
CA PHE A 107 -11.06 -5.12 -11.81
C PHE A 107 -12.04 -4.03 -11.36
N ASN A 108 -13.00 -3.74 -12.23
CA ASN A 108 -14.10 -2.80 -11.97
C ASN A 108 -13.67 -1.43 -11.42
N GLY A 109 -12.50 -0.96 -11.79
CA GLY A 109 -11.99 0.34 -11.39
C GLY A 109 -11.30 0.37 -10.02
N VAL A 110 -11.09 -0.77 -9.38
CA VAL A 110 -10.29 -0.82 -8.14
C VAL A 110 -8.88 -0.35 -8.45
N MET A 111 -8.41 0.63 -7.71
CA MET A 111 -7.03 1.09 -7.81
C MET A 111 -6.14 0.19 -6.96
N CYS A 112 -5.02 -0.23 -7.52
CA CYS A 112 -4.12 -1.19 -6.92
C CYS A 112 -2.72 -0.60 -6.77
N VAL A 113 -2.12 -0.80 -5.61
CA VAL A 113 -0.75 -0.40 -5.30
C VAL A 113 -0.03 -1.57 -4.65
N GLU A 114 1.14 -1.91 -5.16
CA GLU A 114 2.09 -2.80 -4.49
C GLU A 114 3.18 -1.96 -3.85
N SER A 115 3.21 -1.92 -2.52
CA SER A 115 4.21 -1.09 -1.83
C SER A 115 5.62 -1.62 -2.00
N GLY A 116 5.75 -2.93 -2.13
CA GLY A 116 7.02 -3.60 -2.04
C GLY A 116 7.43 -3.82 -0.58
N GLY A 117 8.43 -4.62 -0.39
CA GLY A 117 8.94 -4.91 0.93
C GLY A 117 10.40 -5.35 0.86
N PRO A 118 11.06 -5.49 2.01
CA PRO A 118 12.41 -6.03 2.06
C PRO A 118 12.44 -7.47 1.54
N PRO A 119 13.61 -7.99 1.17
CA PRO A 119 13.76 -9.39 0.77
C PRO A 119 13.17 -10.35 1.81
N ALA A 120 12.68 -11.49 1.34
CA ALA A 120 12.11 -12.52 2.21
C ALA A 120 13.07 -12.86 3.36
N GLY A 121 12.54 -12.95 4.58
CA GLY A 121 13.34 -13.23 5.78
C GLY A 121 13.89 -12.02 6.51
N THR A 122 13.74 -10.81 5.98
CA THR A 122 14.22 -9.57 6.63
C THR A 122 13.12 -8.78 7.36
N GLY A 123 11.91 -9.32 7.42
CA GLY A 123 10.77 -8.70 8.10
C GLY A 123 9.90 -7.85 7.19
N CYS A 124 8.94 -7.15 7.78
CA CYS A 124 8.03 -6.27 7.05
C CYS A 124 8.67 -4.89 6.86
N GLY A 125 8.51 -4.32 5.67
CA GLY A 125 8.99 -2.98 5.37
C GLY A 125 8.17 -1.85 6.01
N GLY A 126 7.17 -2.22 6.77
CA GLY A 126 6.34 -1.38 7.64
C GLY A 126 5.75 -0.13 7.07
#